data_3e6116601a94db06cc64d50557a0f66c
#
_entry.id   3e6116601a94db06cc64d50557a0f66c
#
_cell.length_a   1.000
_cell.length_b   1.000
_cell.length_c   1.000
_cell.angle_alpha   90.00
_cell.angle_beta   90.00
_cell.angle_gamma   90.00
#
_symmetry.space_group_name_H-M   'P 1'
#
loop_
_entity.id
_entity.type
_entity.pdbx_description
1 polymer ?
#
loop_
_entity_poly.entity_id
_entity_poly.type
_entity_poly.pdbx_seq_one_letter_code
_entity_poly.pdbx_strand_id
1 'polypeptide(L)'
;KRYDLVLMGFSFNEIMQDLELDEQVEALREISNCLKRSAYLVLTEPAESDICQALHQTVARLNEREKDLYIAAPYWNGMPCPMVQENSRYFSHEVRKYPAVGTVERLNRPLRLEIREVKFGFSIIGQTKNETVAESPNFLRLISPIKKRKGTISFFGMAANGMEQFYEFQRRNLSKETINELLGLQRGDLMQVEGVLTVSEDGRIRLTEANQLIPLFAPRVDPDA
;
A
#
# COMPACT_ATOMS: atom_id res chain seq x y z
N LYS A 1 -15.86 -15.19 21.98
CA LYS A 1 -15.13 -14.00 22.48
C LYS A 1 -14.90 -13.07 21.32
N ARG A 2 -15.04 -11.75 21.51
CA ARG A 2 -14.84 -10.75 20.44
C ARG A 2 -13.70 -9.81 20.80
N TYR A 3 -12.95 -9.38 19.77
CA TYR A 3 -11.72 -8.60 19.89
C TYR A 3 -11.83 -7.27 19.14
N ASP A 4 -11.09 -6.27 19.61
CA ASP A 4 -10.96 -4.97 18.96
C ASP A 4 -9.96 -5.00 17.81
N LEU A 5 -9.01 -5.93 17.87
CA LEU A 5 -8.00 -6.17 16.87
C LEU A 5 -7.68 -7.65 16.78
N VAL A 6 -7.63 -8.16 15.57
CA VAL A 6 -7.07 -9.47 15.26
C VAL A 6 -5.90 -9.25 14.30
N LEU A 7 -4.75 -9.78 14.60
CA LEU A 7 -3.54 -9.67 13.78
C LEU A 7 -3.09 -11.07 13.32
N MET A 8 -2.98 -11.25 12.02
CA MET A 8 -2.35 -12.40 11.39
C MET A 8 -1.05 -11.91 10.75
N GLY A 9 0.07 -12.11 11.45
CA GLY A 9 1.39 -11.70 11.00
C GLY A 9 2.17 -12.86 10.43
N PHE A 10 2.42 -12.87 9.12
CA PHE A 10 3.13 -13.93 8.40
C PHE A 10 2.56 -15.34 8.64
N SER A 11 1.26 -15.43 8.73
CA SER A 11 0.54 -16.67 9.07
C SER A 11 -0.61 -17.00 8.13
N PHE A 12 -1.06 -16.04 7.33
CA PHE A 12 -2.12 -16.29 6.36
C PHE A 12 -1.68 -17.36 5.35
N ASN A 13 -0.53 -17.19 4.71
CA ASN A 13 -0.02 -18.15 3.75
C ASN A 13 0.23 -19.53 4.40
N GLU A 14 0.83 -19.56 5.58
CA GLU A 14 1.10 -20.80 6.31
C GLU A 14 -0.16 -21.64 6.60
N ILE A 15 -1.27 -20.96 6.90
CA ILE A 15 -2.55 -21.60 7.24
C ILE A 15 -3.38 -21.92 6.00
N MET A 16 -3.30 -21.07 4.97
CA MET A 16 -4.24 -21.06 3.86
C MET A 16 -3.69 -21.64 2.55
N GLN A 17 -2.37 -21.90 2.44
CA GLN A 17 -1.72 -22.28 1.18
C GLN A 17 -2.27 -23.56 0.54
N ASP A 18 -2.77 -24.48 1.35
CA ASP A 18 -3.31 -25.76 0.89
C ASP A 18 -4.83 -25.73 0.70
N LEU A 19 -5.47 -24.58 0.93
CA LEU A 19 -6.92 -24.39 0.78
C LEU A 19 -7.25 -23.76 -0.57
N GLU A 20 -8.36 -24.21 -1.15
CA GLU A 20 -8.93 -23.54 -2.31
C GLU A 20 -9.44 -22.12 -1.94
N LEU A 21 -9.56 -21.24 -2.93
CA LEU A 21 -9.93 -19.84 -2.70
C LEU A 21 -11.23 -19.68 -1.87
N ASP A 22 -12.24 -20.50 -2.14
CA ASP A 22 -13.51 -20.43 -1.43
C ASP A 22 -13.39 -20.88 0.03
N GLU A 23 -12.51 -21.83 0.31
CA GLU A 23 -12.19 -22.28 1.68
C GLU A 23 -11.37 -21.21 2.44
N GLN A 24 -10.43 -20.54 1.77
CA GLN A 24 -9.70 -19.40 2.34
C GLN A 24 -10.65 -18.27 2.72
N VAL A 25 -11.61 -17.96 1.86
CA VAL A 25 -12.64 -16.93 2.12
C VAL A 25 -13.49 -17.30 3.33
N GLU A 26 -13.92 -18.56 3.43
CA GLU A 26 -14.71 -19.02 4.57
C GLU A 26 -13.93 -18.95 5.87
N ALA A 27 -12.67 -19.36 5.86
CA ALA A 27 -11.79 -19.25 7.03
C ALA A 27 -11.61 -17.80 7.47
N LEU A 28 -11.37 -16.85 6.55
CA LEU A 28 -11.30 -15.42 6.88
C LEU A 28 -12.63 -14.87 7.40
N ARG A 29 -13.76 -15.34 6.85
CA ARG A 29 -15.08 -14.98 7.35
C ARG A 29 -15.27 -15.42 8.80
N GLU A 30 -14.91 -16.64 9.12
CA GLU A 30 -14.97 -17.16 10.50
C GLU A 30 -14.09 -16.35 11.47
N ILE A 31 -12.87 -16.02 11.05
CA ILE A 31 -11.97 -15.17 11.84
C ILE A 31 -12.60 -13.78 12.04
N SER A 32 -13.20 -13.21 11.00
CA SER A 32 -13.87 -11.91 11.06
C SER A 32 -15.07 -11.88 12.01
N ASN A 33 -15.73 -13.00 12.24
CA ASN A 33 -16.80 -13.13 13.25
C ASN A 33 -16.29 -12.94 14.68
N CYS A 34 -14.98 -13.04 14.90
CA CYS A 34 -14.36 -12.73 16.18
C CYS A 34 -14.16 -11.22 16.41
N LEU A 35 -14.46 -10.37 15.44
CA LEU A 35 -14.33 -8.92 15.57
C LEU A 35 -15.53 -8.31 16.28
N LYS A 36 -15.29 -7.24 17.05
CA LYS A 36 -16.33 -6.30 17.46
C LYS A 36 -16.69 -5.38 16.28
N ARG A 37 -17.82 -4.67 16.38
CA ARG A 37 -18.35 -3.82 15.31
C ARG A 37 -17.39 -2.75 14.77
N SER A 38 -16.50 -2.20 15.60
CA SER A 38 -15.52 -1.18 15.19
C SER A 38 -14.09 -1.70 15.18
N ALA A 39 -13.93 -3.01 15.04
CA ALA A 39 -12.65 -3.68 15.10
C ALA A 39 -12.07 -3.96 13.71
N TYR A 40 -10.79 -4.34 13.71
CA TYR A 40 -10.07 -4.64 12.49
C TYR A 40 -9.40 -6.01 12.53
N LEU A 41 -9.41 -6.68 11.40
CA LEU A 41 -8.53 -7.80 11.08
C LEU A 41 -7.38 -7.26 10.23
N VAL A 42 -6.16 -7.39 10.70
CA VAL A 42 -4.94 -6.99 10.00
C VAL A 42 -4.19 -8.23 9.56
N LEU A 43 -3.96 -8.33 8.27
CA LEU A 43 -3.24 -9.40 7.62
C LEU A 43 -1.92 -8.81 7.09
N THR A 44 -0.79 -9.45 7.42
CA THR A 44 0.52 -9.07 6.88
C THR A 44 1.26 -10.31 6.42
N GLU A 45 1.89 -10.25 5.24
CA GLU A 45 2.61 -11.36 4.63
C GLU A 45 3.94 -10.91 4.04
N PRO A 46 4.91 -11.81 3.83
CA PRO A 46 6.11 -11.50 3.09
C PRO A 46 5.79 -10.91 1.71
N ALA A 47 6.63 -9.98 1.23
CA ALA A 47 6.44 -9.35 -0.08
C ALA A 47 6.88 -10.28 -1.22
N GLU A 48 6.23 -11.42 -1.32
CA GLU A 48 6.36 -12.36 -2.43
C GLU A 48 5.13 -12.26 -3.33
N SER A 49 5.35 -12.36 -4.64
CA SER A 49 4.29 -12.10 -5.63
C SER A 49 3.07 -12.98 -5.40
N ASP A 50 3.28 -14.27 -5.31
CA ASP A 50 2.21 -15.26 -5.23
C ASP A 50 1.45 -15.15 -3.91
N ILE A 51 2.18 -14.94 -2.81
CA ILE A 51 1.60 -14.77 -1.48
C ILE A 51 0.75 -13.49 -1.41
N CYS A 52 1.29 -12.37 -1.92
CA CYS A 52 0.54 -11.11 -1.93
C CYS A 52 -0.67 -11.16 -2.85
N GLN A 53 -0.57 -11.85 -3.99
CA GLN A 53 -1.71 -12.02 -4.89
C GLN A 53 -2.79 -12.89 -4.25
N ALA A 54 -2.43 -14.03 -3.66
CA ALA A 54 -3.37 -14.90 -2.95
C ALA A 54 -4.10 -14.14 -1.81
N LEU A 55 -3.35 -13.41 -0.98
CA LEU A 55 -3.92 -12.55 0.07
C LEU A 55 -4.97 -11.59 -0.49
N HIS A 56 -4.63 -10.84 -1.54
CA HIS A 56 -5.53 -9.83 -2.09
C HIS A 56 -6.70 -10.43 -2.86
N GLN A 57 -6.55 -11.60 -3.50
CA GLN A 57 -7.65 -12.33 -4.13
C GLN A 57 -8.66 -12.80 -3.08
N THR A 58 -8.18 -13.41 -2.01
CA THR A 58 -9.04 -13.89 -0.93
C THR A 58 -9.80 -12.75 -0.27
N VAL A 59 -9.12 -11.63 0.01
CA VAL A 59 -9.74 -10.44 0.60
C VAL A 59 -10.76 -9.81 -0.35
N ALA A 60 -10.47 -9.73 -1.65
CA ALA A 60 -11.42 -9.25 -2.65
C ALA A 60 -12.68 -10.11 -2.68
N ARG A 61 -12.51 -11.42 -2.74
CA ARG A 61 -13.61 -12.38 -2.76
C ARG A 61 -14.45 -12.35 -1.49
N LEU A 62 -13.80 -12.16 -0.33
CA LEU A 62 -14.51 -11.97 0.94
C LEU A 62 -15.37 -10.70 0.91
N ASN A 63 -14.81 -9.58 0.44
CA ASN A 63 -15.53 -8.30 0.34
C ASN A 63 -16.72 -8.35 -0.64
N GLU A 64 -16.65 -9.18 -1.68
CA GLU A 64 -17.77 -9.42 -2.60
C GLU A 64 -18.92 -10.19 -1.92
N ARG A 65 -18.58 -11.16 -1.07
CA ARG A 65 -19.56 -12.05 -0.40
C ARG A 65 -20.19 -11.39 0.84
N GLU A 66 -19.38 -10.72 1.64
CA GLU A 66 -19.76 -10.18 2.94
C GLU A 66 -19.95 -8.66 2.85
N LYS A 67 -21.20 -8.23 2.78
CA LYS A 67 -21.54 -6.80 2.61
C LYS A 67 -21.22 -5.94 3.84
N ASP A 68 -21.05 -6.55 5.00
CA ASP A 68 -20.72 -5.90 6.25
C ASP A 68 -19.21 -5.84 6.52
N LEU A 69 -18.39 -6.39 5.62
CA LEU A 69 -16.94 -6.33 5.69
C LEU A 69 -16.39 -5.44 4.58
N TYR A 70 -15.52 -4.52 4.96
CA TYR A 70 -14.91 -3.53 4.07
C TYR A 70 -13.40 -3.63 4.09
N ILE A 71 -12.78 -3.44 2.94
CA ILE A 71 -11.34 -3.29 2.83
C ILE A 71 -10.98 -1.88 3.32
N ALA A 72 -10.39 -1.77 4.51
CA ALA A 72 -9.99 -0.49 5.09
C ALA A 72 -8.61 -0.02 4.59
N ALA A 73 -7.74 -0.96 4.19
CA ALA A 73 -6.44 -0.71 3.59
C ALA A 73 -5.97 -1.97 2.83
N PRO A 74 -5.04 -1.85 1.89
CA PRO A 74 -4.29 -0.66 1.48
C PRO A 74 -5.01 0.28 0.53
N TYR A 75 -6.21 -0.06 0.09
CA TYR A 75 -7.03 0.72 -0.82
C TYR A 75 -8.24 1.29 -0.07
N TRP A 76 -8.11 2.51 0.37
CA TRP A 76 -8.97 3.26 1.28
C TRP A 76 -10.40 3.50 0.79
N ASN A 77 -10.62 3.34 -0.50
CA ASN A 77 -11.94 3.47 -1.12
C ASN A 77 -12.84 2.25 -0.90
N GLY A 78 -12.38 1.26 -0.13
CA GLY A 78 -13.09 0.00 0.08
C GLY A 78 -13.09 -0.93 -1.14
N MET A 79 -12.35 -0.58 -2.18
CA MET A 79 -12.23 -1.39 -3.40
C MET A 79 -11.16 -2.46 -3.23
N PRO A 80 -11.30 -3.60 -3.94
CA PRO A 80 -10.29 -4.63 -4.02
C PRO A 80 -8.97 -4.08 -4.60
N CYS A 81 -7.88 -4.80 -4.36
CA CYS A 81 -6.59 -4.49 -4.94
C CYS A 81 -6.65 -4.53 -6.47
N PRO A 82 -6.40 -3.42 -7.18
CA PRO A 82 -6.46 -3.41 -8.65
C PRO A 82 -5.27 -4.11 -9.32
N MET A 83 -4.26 -4.50 -8.54
CA MET A 83 -3.12 -5.30 -9.04
C MET A 83 -3.39 -6.80 -9.03
N VAL A 84 -4.56 -7.24 -8.56
CA VAL A 84 -5.01 -8.63 -8.63
C VAL A 84 -5.66 -8.85 -9.99
N GLN A 85 -4.83 -8.99 -11.02
CA GLN A 85 -5.27 -9.34 -12.37
C GLN A 85 -4.46 -10.53 -12.85
N GLU A 86 -5.09 -11.41 -13.62
CA GLU A 86 -4.38 -12.51 -14.28
C GLU A 86 -3.20 -11.94 -15.09
N ASN A 87 -2.02 -12.52 -14.87
CA ASN A 87 -0.76 -12.12 -15.51
C ASN A 87 -0.24 -10.71 -15.15
N SER A 88 -0.68 -10.11 -14.05
CA SER A 88 -0.07 -8.88 -13.56
C SER A 88 1.40 -9.12 -13.22
N ARG A 89 2.30 -8.30 -13.79
CA ARG A 89 3.72 -8.27 -13.42
C ARG A 89 3.94 -7.57 -12.08
N TYR A 90 2.92 -6.96 -11.55
CA TYR A 90 2.96 -6.15 -10.34
C TYR A 90 2.09 -6.77 -9.27
N PHE A 91 2.51 -6.64 -8.04
CA PHE A 91 1.73 -7.02 -6.88
C PHE A 91 1.81 -5.95 -5.81
N SER A 92 0.77 -5.84 -5.03
CA SER A 92 0.69 -4.84 -3.97
C SER A 92 1.55 -5.24 -2.78
N HIS A 93 2.53 -4.40 -2.43
CA HIS A 93 3.31 -4.53 -1.21
C HIS A 93 3.82 -3.17 -0.76
N GLU A 94 4.15 -3.08 0.51
CA GLU A 94 4.81 -1.94 1.13
C GLU A 94 6.32 -2.11 1.11
N VAL A 95 7.02 -0.98 1.09
CA VAL A 95 8.45 -0.91 1.35
C VAL A 95 8.67 0.18 2.38
N ARG A 96 9.15 -0.20 3.56
CA ARG A 96 9.38 0.73 4.66
C ARG A 96 10.85 0.73 5.07
N LYS A 97 11.45 1.90 5.04
CA LYS A 97 12.78 2.09 5.60
C LYS A 97 12.69 2.08 7.12
N TYR A 98 13.64 1.45 7.76
CA TYR A 98 13.76 1.45 9.20
C TYR A 98 15.23 1.59 9.62
N PRO A 99 15.50 2.20 10.78
CA PRO A 99 16.84 2.16 11.35
C PRO A 99 17.18 0.71 11.70
N ALA A 100 18.33 0.24 11.25
CA ALA A 100 18.73 -1.12 11.54
C ALA A 100 18.95 -1.28 13.05
N VAL A 101 18.11 -2.09 13.70
CA VAL A 101 18.32 -2.45 15.10
C VAL A 101 19.64 -3.20 15.27
N GLY A 102 20.29 -3.08 16.42
CA GLY A 102 21.65 -3.57 16.65
C GLY A 102 21.88 -5.05 16.30
N THR A 103 20.84 -5.89 16.40
CA THR A 103 20.91 -7.31 15.97
C THR A 103 20.99 -7.44 14.45
N VAL A 104 20.17 -6.69 13.71
CA VAL A 104 20.18 -6.68 12.23
C VAL A 104 21.52 -6.12 11.75
N GLU A 105 22.04 -5.06 12.36
CA GLU A 105 23.33 -4.48 12.02
C GLU A 105 24.47 -5.47 12.24
N ARG A 106 24.44 -6.25 13.34
CA ARG A 106 25.43 -7.31 13.60
C ARG A 106 25.40 -8.44 12.58
N LEU A 107 24.23 -8.72 11.97
CA LEU A 107 24.08 -9.71 10.91
C LEU A 107 24.47 -9.12 9.53
N ASN A 108 24.14 -7.87 9.27
CA ASN A 108 24.45 -7.21 8.02
C ASN A 108 25.97 -7.18 7.74
N ARG A 109 26.78 -6.85 8.76
CA ARG A 109 28.23 -6.67 8.60
C ARG A 109 28.95 -7.92 8.11
N PRO A 110 28.89 -9.08 8.77
CA PRO A 110 29.60 -10.27 8.32
C PRO A 110 29.07 -10.84 7.01
N LEU A 111 27.78 -10.65 6.72
CA LEU A 111 27.13 -11.10 5.50
C LEU A 111 27.26 -10.12 4.35
N ARG A 112 27.86 -8.95 4.57
CA ARG A 112 27.97 -7.83 3.62
C ARG A 112 26.61 -7.43 3.04
N LEU A 113 25.59 -7.44 3.89
CA LEU A 113 24.22 -7.02 3.55
C LEU A 113 24.01 -5.57 3.98
N GLU A 114 23.09 -4.90 3.28
CA GLU A 114 22.64 -3.55 3.62
C GLU A 114 21.11 -3.55 3.76
N ILE A 115 20.59 -4.47 4.58
CA ILE A 115 19.14 -4.56 4.81
C ILE A 115 18.72 -3.35 5.66
N ARG A 116 18.01 -2.44 5.03
CA ARG A 116 17.48 -1.20 5.63
C ARG A 116 16.02 -0.94 5.25
N GLU A 117 15.38 -1.97 4.74
CA GLU A 117 13.98 -1.91 4.32
C GLU A 117 13.28 -3.19 4.74
N VAL A 118 12.05 -3.02 5.21
CA VAL A 118 11.10 -4.12 5.38
C VAL A 118 10.13 -4.07 4.21
N LYS A 119 9.88 -5.24 3.61
CA LYS A 119 8.93 -5.41 2.51
C LYS A 119 7.86 -6.40 2.94
N PHE A 120 6.60 -6.01 2.81
CA PHE A 120 5.47 -6.84 3.20
C PHE A 120 4.22 -6.51 2.40
N GLY A 121 3.42 -7.53 2.11
CA GLY A 121 2.04 -7.38 1.69
C GLY A 121 1.15 -7.17 2.91
N PHE A 122 0.04 -6.45 2.77
CA PHE A 122 -0.92 -6.36 3.86
C PHE A 122 -2.33 -6.06 3.36
N SER A 123 -3.30 -6.42 4.18
CA SER A 123 -4.68 -5.98 4.04
C SER A 123 -5.29 -5.74 5.42
N ILE A 124 -6.16 -4.76 5.51
CA ILE A 124 -6.94 -4.48 6.71
C ILE A 124 -8.42 -4.58 6.35
N ILE A 125 -9.13 -5.39 7.08
CA ILE A 125 -10.57 -5.61 6.93
C ILE A 125 -11.25 -5.07 8.19
N GLY A 126 -12.32 -4.31 8.01
CA GLY A 126 -13.14 -3.77 9.10
C GLY A 126 -14.63 -3.91 8.81
N GLN A 127 -15.45 -3.67 9.84
CA GLN A 127 -16.92 -3.65 9.71
C GLN A 127 -17.47 -2.23 9.53
N THR A 128 -16.63 -1.22 9.55
CA THR A 128 -17.02 0.18 9.38
C THR A 128 -16.31 0.76 8.17
N LYS A 129 -17.08 1.27 7.21
CA LYS A 129 -16.56 1.93 6.03
C LYS A 129 -15.91 3.26 6.41
N ASN A 130 -14.70 3.51 5.93
CA ASN A 130 -14.05 4.80 6.09
C ASN A 130 -14.50 5.75 4.96
N GLU A 131 -15.48 6.59 5.24
CA GLU A 131 -16.08 7.49 4.24
C GLU A 131 -15.17 8.67 3.89
N THR A 132 -14.28 9.06 4.80
CA THR A 132 -13.50 10.30 4.69
C THR A 132 -12.50 10.31 3.53
N VAL A 133 -12.02 9.15 3.11
CA VAL A 133 -10.97 9.02 2.09
C VAL A 133 -11.53 8.62 0.72
N ALA A 134 -12.71 7.98 0.70
CA ALA A 134 -13.29 7.39 -0.51
C ALA A 134 -13.73 8.41 -1.57
N GLU A 135 -13.90 9.68 -1.22
CA GLU A 135 -14.57 10.67 -2.07
C GLU A 135 -13.64 11.68 -2.76
N SER A 136 -12.36 11.73 -2.43
CA SER A 136 -11.46 12.67 -3.10
C SER A 136 -10.92 12.12 -4.41
N PRO A 137 -11.21 12.79 -5.54
CA PRO A 137 -10.76 12.32 -6.86
C PRO A 137 -9.24 12.38 -7.05
N ASN A 138 -8.55 13.08 -6.18
CA ASN A 138 -7.11 13.36 -6.31
C ASN A 138 -6.25 12.55 -5.34
N PHE A 139 -6.79 11.48 -4.77
CA PHE A 139 -5.97 10.55 -3.99
C PHE A 139 -5.08 9.71 -4.88
N LEU A 140 -3.87 9.50 -4.44
CA LEU A 140 -3.00 8.50 -5.00
C LEU A 140 -2.26 7.73 -3.91
N ARG A 141 -2.06 6.45 -4.13
CA ARG A 141 -1.15 5.61 -3.37
C ARG A 141 0.11 5.38 -4.19
N LEU A 142 1.26 5.64 -3.60
CA LEU A 142 2.54 5.43 -4.26
C LEU A 142 2.82 3.93 -4.42
N ILE A 143 2.91 3.44 -5.66
CA ILE A 143 3.08 2.02 -5.96
C ILE A 143 4.45 1.66 -6.54
N SER A 144 5.30 2.67 -6.72
CA SER A 144 6.68 2.49 -7.17
C SER A 144 7.66 3.34 -6.37
N PRO A 145 8.96 3.05 -6.40
CA PRO A 145 9.95 3.98 -5.92
C PRO A 145 9.91 5.30 -6.71
N ILE A 146 10.25 6.40 -6.03
CA ILE A 146 10.48 7.68 -6.71
C ILE A 146 11.77 7.58 -7.53
N LYS A 147 11.66 7.84 -8.82
CA LYS A 147 12.79 7.82 -9.76
C LYS A 147 13.25 9.23 -10.07
N LYS A 148 14.48 9.56 -9.67
CA LYS A 148 15.15 10.80 -10.05
C LYS A 148 16.01 10.56 -11.27
N ARG A 149 15.72 11.26 -12.37
CA ARG A 149 16.50 11.25 -13.61
C ARG A 149 17.04 12.65 -13.93
N LYS A 150 17.88 12.74 -14.97
CA LYS A 150 18.32 14.05 -15.48
C LYS A 150 17.08 14.81 -15.98
N GLY A 151 16.74 15.89 -15.31
CA GLY A 151 15.60 16.76 -15.67
C GLY A 151 14.25 16.39 -15.09
N THR A 152 14.01 15.16 -14.60
CA THR A 152 12.69 14.74 -14.11
C THR A 152 12.73 13.97 -12.79
N ILE A 153 11.62 14.00 -12.08
CA ILE A 153 11.28 13.09 -10.99
C ILE A 153 9.97 12.44 -11.37
N SER A 154 9.90 11.12 -11.27
CA SER A 154 8.72 10.37 -11.68
C SER A 154 8.44 9.16 -10.80
N PHE A 155 7.18 8.74 -10.79
CA PHE A 155 6.71 7.57 -10.06
C PHE A 155 5.40 7.04 -10.65
N PHE A 156 5.03 5.82 -10.28
CA PHE A 156 3.70 5.28 -10.52
C PHE A 156 2.87 5.40 -9.24
N GLY A 157 1.67 5.87 -9.39
CA GLY A 157 0.66 5.96 -8.33
C GLY A 157 -0.62 5.24 -8.75
N MET A 158 -1.32 4.68 -7.79
CA MET A 158 -2.66 4.16 -7.95
C MET A 158 -3.64 5.27 -7.57
N ALA A 159 -4.44 5.71 -8.53
CA ALA A 159 -5.46 6.73 -8.33
C ALA A 159 -6.68 6.18 -7.56
N ALA A 160 -7.53 7.07 -7.07
CA ALA A 160 -8.74 6.70 -6.32
C ALA A 160 -9.71 5.80 -7.10
N ASN A 161 -9.69 5.87 -8.43
CA ASN A 161 -10.47 4.99 -9.31
C ASN A 161 -9.85 3.60 -9.52
N GLY A 162 -8.75 3.28 -8.84
CA GLY A 162 -8.03 2.02 -8.98
C GLY A 162 -7.13 1.92 -10.21
N MET A 163 -6.99 2.98 -11.01
CA MET A 163 -6.13 2.96 -12.18
C MET A 163 -4.68 3.33 -11.84
N GLU A 164 -3.74 2.59 -12.40
CA GLU A 164 -2.34 2.94 -12.37
C GLU A 164 -2.09 4.14 -13.28
N GLN A 165 -1.37 5.14 -12.76
CA GLN A 165 -1.03 6.35 -13.49
C GLN A 165 0.45 6.70 -13.30
N PHE A 166 1.06 7.25 -14.35
CA PHE A 166 2.43 7.72 -14.30
C PHE A 166 2.46 9.23 -14.05
N TYR A 167 3.12 9.62 -12.97
CA TYR A 167 3.28 11.00 -12.52
C TYR A 167 4.69 11.47 -12.80
N GLU A 168 4.82 12.69 -13.34
CA GLU A 168 6.12 13.28 -13.68
C GLU A 168 6.19 14.76 -13.30
N PHE A 169 7.26 15.14 -12.63
CA PHE A 169 7.66 16.53 -12.38
C PHE A 169 8.88 16.91 -13.20
N GLN A 170 8.91 18.12 -13.74
CA GLN A 170 10.11 18.72 -14.30
C GLN A 170 10.95 19.32 -13.18
N ARG A 171 12.15 18.80 -12.95
CA ARG A 171 13.03 19.24 -11.82
C ARG A 171 13.37 20.72 -11.84
N ARG A 172 13.45 21.33 -13.03
CA ARG A 172 13.74 22.77 -13.17
C ARG A 172 12.69 23.68 -12.55
N ASN A 173 11.47 23.16 -12.36
CA ASN A 173 10.32 23.86 -11.82
C ASN A 173 10.12 23.60 -10.32
N LEU A 174 11.03 22.86 -9.67
CA LEU A 174 10.90 22.48 -8.27
C LEU A 174 12.02 23.08 -7.44
N SER A 175 11.70 23.53 -6.22
CA SER A 175 12.69 23.91 -5.23
C SER A 175 13.52 22.70 -4.77
N LYS A 176 14.66 22.95 -4.17
CA LYS A 176 15.49 21.90 -3.60
C LYS A 176 14.79 21.17 -2.46
N GLU A 177 14.04 21.92 -1.68
CA GLU A 177 13.23 21.43 -0.55
C GLU A 177 12.16 20.46 -1.05
N THR A 178 11.34 20.86 -2.03
CA THR A 178 10.31 20.00 -2.65
C THR A 178 10.92 18.74 -3.26
N ILE A 179 12.10 18.84 -3.89
CA ILE A 179 12.79 17.66 -4.42
C ILE A 179 13.15 16.68 -3.29
N ASN A 180 13.65 17.19 -2.16
CA ASN A 180 14.01 16.35 -1.02
C ASN A 180 12.77 15.69 -0.38
N GLU A 181 11.68 16.43 -0.24
CA GLU A 181 10.41 15.90 0.24
C GLU A 181 9.91 14.76 -0.65
N LEU A 182 9.86 14.97 -1.97
CA LEU A 182 9.47 13.95 -2.93
C LEU A 182 10.35 12.70 -2.82
N LEU A 183 11.67 12.86 -2.72
CA LEU A 183 12.60 11.75 -2.59
C LEU A 183 12.49 11.02 -1.23
N GLY A 184 11.87 11.64 -0.24
CA GLY A 184 11.55 11.05 1.06
C GLY A 184 10.33 10.13 1.05
N LEU A 185 9.46 10.23 0.02
CA LEU A 185 8.28 9.39 -0.09
C LEU A 185 8.65 7.93 -0.32
N GLN A 186 7.84 7.04 0.21
CA GLN A 186 8.06 5.59 0.14
C GLN A 186 6.87 4.90 -0.54
N ARG A 187 7.12 3.76 -1.13
CA ARG A 187 6.06 2.92 -1.67
C ARG A 187 5.03 2.62 -0.60
N GLY A 188 3.75 2.80 -0.93
CA GLY A 188 2.64 2.64 -0.02
C GLY A 188 2.18 3.94 0.64
N ASP A 189 2.94 5.04 0.53
CA ASP A 189 2.45 6.33 1.02
C ASP A 189 1.18 6.73 0.30
N LEU A 190 0.21 7.22 1.06
CA LEU A 190 -1.03 7.79 0.57
C LEU A 190 -0.90 9.31 0.55
N MET A 191 -1.23 9.89 -0.58
CA MET A 191 -1.11 11.32 -0.81
C MET A 191 -2.38 11.88 -1.45
N GLN A 192 -2.63 13.14 -1.21
CA GLN A 192 -3.56 13.96 -1.98
C GLN A 192 -2.76 14.84 -2.92
N VAL A 193 -3.22 14.97 -4.15
CA VAL A 193 -2.68 15.94 -5.11
C VAL A 193 -3.59 17.15 -5.13
N GLU A 194 -3.10 18.30 -4.74
CA GLU A 194 -3.80 19.57 -4.91
C GLU A 194 -3.41 20.22 -6.24
N GLY A 195 -4.34 21.01 -6.78
CA GLY A 195 -4.20 21.69 -8.06
C GLY A 195 -4.75 20.89 -9.25
N VAL A 196 -4.72 21.50 -10.41
CA VAL A 196 -5.24 20.91 -11.64
C VAL A 196 -4.24 19.90 -12.20
N LEU A 197 -4.73 18.68 -12.44
CA LEU A 197 -3.94 17.63 -13.06
C LEU A 197 -4.00 17.78 -14.59
N THR A 198 -2.85 17.84 -15.21
CA THR A 198 -2.72 17.90 -16.67
C THR A 198 -2.27 16.53 -17.19
N VAL A 199 -3.13 15.91 -17.99
CA VAL A 199 -2.79 14.67 -18.69
C VAL A 199 -2.16 15.03 -20.03
N SER A 200 -0.95 14.56 -20.29
CA SER A 200 -0.26 14.72 -21.56
C SER A 200 -0.79 13.75 -22.62
N GLU A 201 -0.48 14.00 -23.91
CA GLU A 201 -0.91 13.16 -25.03
C GLU A 201 -0.47 11.69 -24.89
N ASP A 202 0.64 11.45 -24.20
CA ASP A 202 1.17 10.12 -23.91
C ASP A 202 0.58 9.48 -22.63
N GLY A 203 -0.50 10.07 -22.06
CA GLY A 203 -1.22 9.56 -20.91
C GLY A 203 -0.53 9.80 -19.55
N ARG A 204 0.57 10.55 -19.52
CA ARG A 204 1.26 10.88 -18.25
C ARG A 204 0.60 12.05 -17.56
N ILE A 205 0.54 12.01 -16.25
CA ILE A 205 0.14 13.16 -15.45
C ILE A 205 1.37 14.04 -15.20
N ARG A 206 1.37 15.21 -15.79
CA ARG A 206 2.41 16.21 -15.57
C ARG A 206 2.03 17.08 -14.39
N LEU A 207 2.86 16.99 -13.36
CA LEU A 207 2.76 17.82 -12.18
C LEU A 207 3.70 19.03 -12.34
N THR A 208 3.22 20.18 -11.91
CA THR A 208 3.94 21.46 -11.93
C THR A 208 4.19 21.93 -10.50
N GLU A 209 4.87 23.06 -10.34
CA GLU A 209 5.04 23.73 -9.04
C GLU A 209 3.71 24.19 -8.41
N ALA A 210 2.65 24.32 -9.23
CA ALA A 210 1.30 24.64 -8.75
C ALA A 210 0.59 23.43 -8.13
N ASN A 211 1.13 22.22 -8.29
CA ASN A 211 0.58 21.02 -7.68
C ASN A 211 1.35 20.71 -6.39
N GLN A 212 0.62 20.44 -5.32
CA GLN A 212 1.18 19.99 -4.06
C GLN A 212 0.82 18.53 -3.83
N LEU A 213 1.80 17.74 -3.39
CA LEU A 213 1.59 16.38 -2.89
C LEU A 213 1.53 16.44 -1.37
N ILE A 214 0.34 16.31 -0.83
CA ILE A 214 0.11 16.36 0.62
C ILE A 214 0.08 14.92 1.14
N PRO A 215 1.04 14.51 1.98
CA PRO A 215 1.01 13.21 2.61
C PRO A 215 -0.20 13.11 3.56
N LEU A 216 -1.08 12.15 3.31
CA LEU A 216 -2.21 11.84 4.19
C LEU A 216 -1.88 10.70 5.14
N PHE A 217 -1.13 9.73 4.64
CA PHE A 217 -0.62 8.63 5.43
C PHE A 217 0.75 8.25 4.89
N ALA A 218 1.76 8.66 5.59
CA ALA A 218 3.16 8.44 5.24
C ALA A 218 3.95 8.04 6.50
N PRO A 219 3.69 6.84 7.04
CA PRO A 219 4.30 6.40 8.28
C PRO A 219 5.82 6.33 8.14
N ARG A 220 6.51 6.83 9.13
CA ARG A 220 7.96 6.77 9.25
C ARG A 220 8.32 6.11 10.56
N VAL A 221 9.38 5.34 10.55
CA VAL A 221 9.96 4.83 11.78
C VAL A 221 10.82 5.94 12.37
N ASP A 222 10.53 6.31 13.59
CA ASP A 222 11.38 7.24 14.33
C ASP A 222 12.71 6.52 14.62
N PRO A 223 13.84 7.03 14.14
CA PRO A 223 15.13 6.40 14.41
C PRO A 223 15.54 6.45 15.89
N ASP A 224 14.89 7.31 16.68
CA ASP A 224 15.18 7.53 18.09
C ASP A 224 14.12 6.90 19.03
N ALA A 225 13.13 6.15 18.45
CA ALA A 225 12.08 5.46 19.20
C ALA A 225 12.50 4.09 19.74
#